data_7e2ed49e6314f1f3e54b9af9bd8a124b
#
_entry.id   7e2ed49e6314f1f3e54b9af9bd8a124b
#
_cell.length_a   1.000
_cell.length_b   1.000
_cell.length_c   1.000
_cell.angle_alpha   90.00
_cell.angle_beta   90.00
_cell.angle_gamma   90.00
#
_symmetry.space_group_name_H-M   'P 1'
#
loop_
_entity.id
_entity.type
_entity.pdbx_description
1 polymer ?
#
loop_
_entity_poly.entity_id
_entity_poly.type
_entity_poly.pdbx_seq_one_letter_code
_entity_poly.pdbx_strand_id
1 'polypeptide(L)'
;DTKSIQQIADKYGLKVIYDAAHAFGVEREGESILNAGDMSTLSFHATKTFNTIEGGALVLHDEHTKKRVDYLKNFGFVGETEVVIPGTNGKLDEVRAAYGLLNLKQVDAAIEARCQATTNYREALRNVSGITFMDDISGVKHNYSYFPIFVDEERYGMSRDELYFKMKEYNVLGRRYFYPLISTFSTYRELKSARKENLPVATKMAEQVICLPMHHALSEDDMERVLRLIRK
;
A
#
# COMPACT_ATOMS: atom_id res chain seq x y z
N ASP A 1 -4.39 -3.90 14.64
CA ASP A 1 -5.46 -4.17 15.63
C ASP A 1 -6.34 -2.93 15.83
N THR A 2 -7.35 -2.79 14.97
CA THR A 2 -8.25 -1.63 14.98
C THR A 2 -9.09 -1.54 16.25
N LYS A 3 -9.44 -2.68 16.88
CA LYS A 3 -10.23 -2.72 18.11
C LYS A 3 -9.43 -2.16 19.31
N SER A 4 -8.19 -2.59 19.46
CA SER A 4 -7.31 -2.08 20.54
C SER A 4 -6.95 -0.60 20.34
N ILE A 5 -6.74 -0.17 19.10
CA ILE A 5 -6.50 1.25 18.79
C ILE A 5 -7.74 2.08 19.16
N GLN A 6 -8.95 1.61 18.81
CA GLN A 6 -10.19 2.31 19.16
C GLN A 6 -10.39 2.43 20.67
N GLN A 7 -10.11 1.37 21.44
CA GLN A 7 -10.18 1.42 22.90
C GLN A 7 -9.24 2.49 23.50
N ILE A 8 -8.03 2.62 22.93
CA ILE A 8 -7.09 3.66 23.36
C ILE A 8 -7.62 5.05 23.00
N ALA A 9 -8.13 5.21 21.77
CA ALA A 9 -8.70 6.46 21.30
C ALA A 9 -9.88 6.91 22.18
N ASP A 10 -10.80 6.02 22.49
CA ASP A 10 -11.95 6.27 23.36
C ASP A 10 -11.50 6.69 24.77
N LYS A 11 -10.53 5.97 25.34
CA LYS A 11 -9.98 6.27 26.67
C LYS A 11 -9.39 7.68 26.77
N TYR A 12 -8.77 8.16 25.71
CA TYR A 12 -8.08 9.48 25.70
C TYR A 12 -8.82 10.56 24.91
N GLY A 13 -10.03 10.29 24.41
CA GLY A 13 -10.80 11.24 23.60
C GLY A 13 -10.12 11.61 22.28
N LEU A 14 -9.41 10.67 21.66
CA LEU A 14 -8.64 10.89 20.44
C LEU A 14 -9.47 10.58 19.19
N LYS A 15 -9.13 11.24 18.08
CA LYS A 15 -9.63 10.90 16.75
C LYS A 15 -8.64 10.02 16.02
N VAL A 16 -9.18 9.00 15.32
CA VAL A 16 -8.38 8.03 14.56
C VAL A 16 -8.62 8.21 13.07
N ILE A 17 -7.56 8.57 12.35
CA ILE A 17 -7.56 8.62 10.88
C ILE A 17 -6.60 7.55 10.39
N TYR A 18 -7.12 6.59 9.62
CA TYR A 18 -6.28 5.55 9.02
C TYR A 18 -5.77 5.97 7.64
N ASP A 19 -4.45 5.91 7.45
CA ASP A 19 -3.88 5.84 6.11
C ASP A 19 -4.15 4.45 5.55
N ALA A 20 -5.23 4.34 4.78
CA ALA A 20 -5.66 3.12 4.13
C ALA A 20 -5.34 3.11 2.63
N ALA A 21 -4.29 3.83 2.22
CA ALA A 21 -3.89 3.99 0.82
C ALA A 21 -3.74 2.67 0.05
N HIS A 22 -3.49 1.56 0.75
CA HIS A 22 -3.30 0.22 0.18
C HIS A 22 -4.44 -0.76 0.51
N ALA A 23 -5.51 -0.30 1.15
CA ALA A 23 -6.51 -1.18 1.76
C ALA A 23 -7.82 -1.31 0.96
N PHE A 24 -7.84 -0.89 -0.31
CA PHE A 24 -9.02 -1.09 -1.16
C PHE A 24 -9.33 -2.60 -1.31
N GLY A 25 -10.56 -2.99 -1.00
CA GLY A 25 -11.00 -4.38 -1.07
C GLY A 25 -10.48 -5.30 0.05
N VAL A 26 -9.81 -4.74 1.08
CA VAL A 26 -9.38 -5.52 2.25
C VAL A 26 -10.52 -5.62 3.25
N GLU A 27 -10.79 -6.86 3.70
CA GLU A 27 -11.78 -7.16 4.73
C GLU A 27 -11.11 -7.84 5.91
N ARG A 28 -11.61 -7.58 7.11
CA ARG A 28 -11.24 -8.29 8.34
C ARG A 28 -12.49 -8.85 9.00
N GLU A 29 -12.50 -10.14 9.26
CA GLU A 29 -13.65 -10.83 9.88
C GLU A 29 -14.96 -10.62 9.07
N GLY A 30 -14.87 -10.46 7.75
CA GLY A 30 -16.01 -10.24 6.84
C GLY A 30 -16.47 -8.80 6.71
N GLU A 31 -15.82 -7.85 7.37
CA GLU A 31 -16.12 -6.43 7.28
C GLU A 31 -14.99 -5.65 6.59
N SER A 32 -15.36 -4.62 5.82
CA SER A 32 -14.37 -3.73 5.22
C SER A 32 -13.54 -3.05 6.31
N ILE A 33 -12.20 -3.16 6.21
CA ILE A 33 -11.29 -2.50 7.15
C ILE A 33 -11.40 -0.98 7.10
N LEU A 34 -11.95 -0.43 6.01
CA LEU A 34 -12.15 1.01 5.82
C LEU A 34 -13.22 1.60 6.76
N ASN A 35 -14.04 0.75 7.39
CA ASN A 35 -15.03 1.18 8.37
C ASN A 35 -14.43 1.48 9.76
N ALA A 36 -13.16 1.19 9.96
CA ALA A 36 -12.49 1.45 11.24
C ALA A 36 -12.09 2.92 11.40
N GLY A 37 -12.07 3.39 12.65
CA GLY A 37 -11.70 4.75 13.03
C GLY A 37 -12.76 5.80 12.70
N ASP A 38 -12.40 7.08 12.80
CA ASP A 38 -13.27 8.20 12.46
C ASP A 38 -13.25 8.52 10.96
N MET A 39 -12.15 8.17 10.30
CA MET A 39 -11.94 8.43 8.87
C MET A 39 -10.84 7.51 8.31
N SER A 40 -10.96 7.14 7.04
CA SER A 40 -9.89 6.46 6.30
C SER A 40 -9.58 7.16 4.99
N THR A 41 -8.30 7.18 4.61
CA THR A 41 -7.85 7.74 3.32
C THR A 41 -7.46 6.63 2.36
N LEU A 42 -7.93 6.68 1.13
CA LEU A 42 -7.58 5.77 0.05
C LEU A 42 -6.77 6.47 -1.03
N SER A 43 -5.82 5.77 -1.61
CA SER A 43 -5.11 6.20 -2.82
C SER A 43 -5.62 5.43 -4.04
N PHE A 44 -5.91 6.14 -5.11
CA PHE A 44 -6.24 5.59 -6.43
C PHE A 44 -5.12 5.85 -7.45
N HIS A 45 -3.89 6.03 -6.96
CA HIS A 45 -2.71 6.12 -7.82
C HIS A 45 -2.54 4.85 -8.66
N ALA A 46 -1.99 4.96 -9.87
CA ALA A 46 -1.86 3.90 -10.87
C ALA A 46 -1.23 2.59 -10.37
N THR A 47 -0.43 2.62 -9.30
CA THR A 47 0.20 1.42 -8.72
C THR A 47 -0.70 0.63 -7.77
N LYS A 48 -1.87 1.15 -7.40
CA LYS A 48 -2.79 0.51 -6.46
C LYS A 48 -3.61 -0.60 -7.15
N THR A 49 -4.14 -1.51 -6.36
CA THR A 49 -4.98 -2.62 -6.84
C THR A 49 -6.23 -2.08 -7.57
N PHE A 50 -6.90 -1.10 -6.97
CA PHE A 50 -7.88 -0.25 -7.66
C PHE A 50 -7.26 1.12 -7.89
N ASN A 51 -7.41 1.68 -9.09
CA ASN A 51 -6.84 2.99 -9.42
C ASN A 51 -7.69 3.77 -10.43
N THR A 52 -7.45 5.07 -10.45
CA THR A 52 -8.01 6.02 -11.43
C THR A 52 -6.88 6.77 -12.15
N ILE A 53 -5.72 6.11 -12.36
CA ILE A 53 -4.46 6.71 -12.80
C ILE A 53 -3.89 7.59 -11.67
N GLU A 54 -4.58 8.66 -11.33
CA GLU A 54 -4.40 9.49 -10.15
C GLU A 54 -5.75 9.75 -9.51
N GLY A 55 -5.80 9.76 -8.18
CA GLY A 55 -7.00 10.01 -7.40
C GLY A 55 -6.90 9.46 -5.99
N GLY A 56 -8.00 9.58 -5.27
CA GLY A 56 -8.16 9.06 -3.92
C GLY A 56 -9.58 9.26 -3.41
N ALA A 57 -9.84 8.74 -2.23
CA ALA A 57 -11.09 8.92 -1.55
C ALA A 57 -10.89 9.06 -0.04
N LEU A 58 -11.85 9.69 0.61
CA LEU A 58 -12.03 9.66 2.05
C LEU A 58 -13.27 8.83 2.37
N VAL A 59 -13.13 7.86 3.27
CA VAL A 59 -14.25 7.14 3.86
C VAL A 59 -14.65 7.89 5.14
N LEU A 60 -15.89 8.29 5.19
CA LEU A 60 -16.47 9.13 6.25
C LEU A 60 -17.73 8.47 6.78
N HIS A 61 -18.05 8.67 8.06
CA HIS A 61 -19.15 7.98 8.73
C HIS A 61 -20.34 8.89 9.04
N ASP A 62 -20.25 10.20 8.78
CA ASP A 62 -21.32 11.15 9.02
C ASP A 62 -21.44 12.22 7.92
N GLU A 63 -22.69 12.66 7.70
CA GLU A 63 -23.05 13.65 6.69
C GLU A 63 -22.44 15.04 6.97
N HIS A 64 -22.26 15.42 8.22
CA HIS A 64 -21.69 16.72 8.59
C HIS A 64 -20.23 16.82 8.14
N THR A 65 -19.43 15.80 8.46
CA THR A 65 -18.04 15.71 8.03
C THR A 65 -17.94 15.64 6.51
N LYS A 66 -18.81 14.84 5.87
CA LYS A 66 -18.86 14.75 4.41
C LYS A 66 -19.12 16.12 3.76
N LYS A 67 -20.11 16.86 4.24
CA LYS A 67 -20.43 18.20 3.73
C LYS A 67 -19.26 19.17 3.89
N ARG A 68 -18.57 19.12 5.03
CA ARG A 68 -17.37 19.92 5.25
C ARG A 68 -16.24 19.57 4.28
N VAL A 69 -16.02 18.28 4.02
CA VAL A 69 -15.02 17.81 3.05
C VAL A 69 -15.40 18.22 1.63
N ASP A 70 -16.68 18.21 1.27
CA ASP A 70 -17.15 18.67 -0.04
C ASP A 70 -16.80 20.16 -0.27
N TYR A 71 -16.90 21.00 0.74
CA TYR A 71 -16.45 22.39 0.66
C TYR A 71 -14.92 22.47 0.53
N LEU A 72 -14.19 21.77 1.40
CA LEU A 72 -12.73 21.78 1.42
C LEU A 72 -12.12 21.36 0.07
N LYS A 73 -12.63 20.30 -0.56
CA LYS A 73 -12.13 19.81 -1.85
C LYS A 73 -12.50 20.71 -3.03
N ASN A 74 -13.46 21.62 -2.86
CA ASN A 74 -13.93 22.55 -3.87
C ASN A 74 -13.64 24.00 -3.48
N PHE A 75 -12.38 24.32 -3.15
CA PHE A 75 -11.91 25.66 -2.81
C PHE A 75 -12.60 26.34 -1.62
N GLY A 76 -13.40 25.62 -0.85
CA GLY A 76 -14.20 26.16 0.25
C GLY A 76 -15.57 26.73 -0.17
N PHE A 77 -15.99 26.50 -1.41
CA PHE A 77 -17.26 27.01 -1.92
C PHE A 77 -18.47 26.27 -1.38
N VAL A 78 -19.50 27.07 -1.03
CA VAL A 78 -20.88 26.65 -0.86
C VAL A 78 -21.69 27.26 -2.00
N GLY A 79 -22.02 26.44 -2.99
CA GLY A 79 -22.69 26.92 -4.20
C GLY A 79 -21.72 27.66 -5.13
N GLU A 80 -22.20 28.67 -5.85
CA GLU A 80 -21.50 29.31 -6.96
C GLU A 80 -20.64 30.49 -6.53
N THR A 81 -21.01 31.23 -5.50
CA THR A 81 -20.44 32.53 -5.19
C THR A 81 -19.94 32.70 -3.76
N GLU A 82 -20.28 31.80 -2.84
CA GLU A 82 -19.96 31.93 -1.42
C GLU A 82 -18.81 30.99 -1.02
N VAL A 83 -17.78 31.55 -0.39
CA VAL A 83 -16.66 30.82 0.21
C VAL A 83 -16.78 30.85 1.73
N VAL A 84 -16.93 29.69 2.37
CA VAL A 84 -17.16 29.58 3.82
C VAL A 84 -15.93 29.12 4.62
N ILE A 85 -14.97 28.46 3.97
CA ILE A 85 -13.72 27.98 4.59
C ILE A 85 -12.58 28.03 3.56
N PRO A 86 -11.32 28.14 4.00
CA PRO A 86 -10.19 27.89 3.13
C PRO A 86 -10.23 26.45 2.59
N GLY A 87 -10.06 26.26 1.28
CA GLY A 87 -10.11 24.95 0.64
C GLY A 87 -9.02 24.77 -0.42
N THR A 88 -9.04 23.62 -1.06
CA THR A 88 -8.12 23.24 -2.13
C THR A 88 -8.88 22.66 -3.33
N ASN A 89 -8.21 22.47 -4.46
CA ASN A 89 -8.76 21.70 -5.55
C ASN A 89 -8.46 20.21 -5.34
N GLY A 90 -9.41 19.51 -4.70
CA GLY A 90 -9.35 18.06 -4.45
C GLY A 90 -10.40 17.28 -5.24
N LYS A 91 -10.88 17.83 -6.36
CA LYS A 91 -11.88 17.16 -7.19
C LYS A 91 -11.26 16.09 -8.08
N LEU A 92 -11.96 14.97 -8.25
CA LEU A 92 -11.69 13.99 -9.29
C LEU A 92 -12.37 14.43 -10.57
N ASP A 93 -11.64 14.46 -11.70
CA ASP A 93 -12.21 14.80 -12.99
C ASP A 93 -13.02 13.62 -13.59
N GLU A 94 -13.87 13.93 -14.56
CA GLU A 94 -14.80 12.98 -15.15
C GLU A 94 -14.11 11.88 -15.97
N VAL A 95 -12.94 12.16 -16.56
CA VAL A 95 -12.17 11.18 -17.36
C VAL A 95 -11.62 10.12 -16.42
N ARG A 96 -10.98 10.53 -15.31
CA ARG A 96 -10.49 9.60 -14.28
C ARG A 96 -11.63 8.87 -13.58
N ALA A 97 -12.76 9.54 -13.34
CA ALA A 97 -13.95 8.92 -12.76
C ALA A 97 -14.51 7.83 -13.69
N ALA A 98 -14.64 8.10 -14.99
CA ALA A 98 -15.09 7.11 -15.98
C ALA A 98 -14.12 5.91 -16.08
N TYR A 99 -12.81 6.15 -16.08
CA TYR A 99 -11.81 5.10 -16.02
C TYR A 99 -11.96 4.25 -14.75
N GLY A 100 -12.16 4.90 -13.60
CA GLY A 100 -12.40 4.22 -12.32
C GLY A 100 -13.63 3.33 -12.33
N LEU A 101 -14.74 3.79 -12.92
CA LEU A 101 -15.96 2.99 -13.06
C LEU A 101 -15.75 1.74 -13.91
N LEU A 102 -14.90 1.78 -14.92
CA LEU A 102 -14.51 0.62 -15.71
C LEU A 102 -13.64 -0.34 -14.89
N ASN A 103 -12.63 0.18 -14.20
CA ASN A 103 -11.75 -0.62 -13.34
C ASN A 103 -12.50 -1.29 -12.19
N LEU A 104 -13.50 -0.63 -11.62
CA LEU A 104 -14.30 -1.17 -10.53
C LEU A 104 -15.02 -2.47 -10.92
N LYS A 105 -15.38 -2.63 -12.20
CA LYS A 105 -16.00 -3.86 -12.70
C LYS A 105 -15.05 -5.06 -12.76
N GLN A 106 -13.74 -4.83 -12.68
CA GLN A 106 -12.71 -5.87 -12.85
C GLN A 106 -11.87 -6.05 -11.58
N VAL A 107 -12.07 -5.26 -10.53
CA VAL A 107 -11.19 -5.24 -9.36
C VAL A 107 -11.17 -6.58 -8.62
N ASP A 108 -12.30 -7.25 -8.51
CA ASP A 108 -12.37 -8.55 -7.82
C ASP A 108 -11.59 -9.63 -8.58
N ALA A 109 -11.74 -9.69 -9.91
CA ALA A 109 -10.95 -10.58 -10.75
C ALA A 109 -9.44 -10.25 -10.69
N ALA A 110 -9.09 -8.97 -10.60
CA ALA A 110 -7.72 -8.53 -10.45
C ALA A 110 -7.12 -8.92 -9.10
N ILE A 111 -7.90 -8.88 -8.01
CA ILE A 111 -7.48 -9.34 -6.68
C ILE A 111 -7.26 -10.86 -6.70
N GLU A 112 -8.17 -11.63 -7.31
CA GLU A 112 -8.04 -13.09 -7.43
C GLU A 112 -6.78 -13.50 -8.21
N ALA A 113 -6.51 -12.87 -9.35
CA ALA A 113 -5.28 -13.11 -10.11
C ALA A 113 -4.01 -12.80 -9.30
N ARG A 114 -4.03 -11.74 -8.49
CA ARG A 114 -2.92 -11.41 -7.57
C ARG A 114 -2.78 -12.41 -6.43
N CYS A 115 -3.89 -12.95 -5.92
CA CYS A 115 -3.90 -14.04 -4.93
C CYS A 115 -3.19 -15.26 -5.49
N GLN A 116 -3.56 -15.69 -6.70
CA GLN A 116 -2.92 -16.82 -7.37
C GLN A 116 -1.42 -16.58 -7.60
N ALA A 117 -1.05 -15.40 -8.08
CA ALA A 117 0.35 -15.03 -8.26
C ALA A 117 1.13 -15.06 -6.93
N THR A 118 0.52 -14.61 -5.83
CA THR A 118 1.11 -14.67 -4.49
C THR A 118 1.35 -16.10 -4.04
N THR A 119 0.37 -16.99 -4.26
CA THR A 119 0.48 -18.43 -3.96
C THR A 119 1.65 -19.06 -4.71
N ASN A 120 1.73 -18.83 -6.02
CA ASN A 120 2.80 -19.34 -6.86
C ASN A 120 4.19 -18.82 -6.42
N TYR A 121 4.32 -17.53 -6.09
CA TYR A 121 5.57 -16.98 -5.54
C TYR A 121 5.95 -17.66 -4.23
N ARG A 122 5.02 -17.82 -3.30
CA ARG A 122 5.28 -18.46 -2.00
C ARG A 122 5.74 -19.90 -2.16
N GLU A 123 5.08 -20.67 -2.99
CA GLU A 123 5.47 -22.07 -3.28
C GLU A 123 6.88 -22.14 -3.85
N ALA A 124 7.17 -21.28 -4.83
CA ALA A 124 8.44 -21.25 -5.53
C ALA A 124 9.63 -20.79 -4.68
N LEU A 125 9.37 -19.90 -3.69
CA LEU A 125 10.43 -19.28 -2.88
C LEU A 125 10.55 -19.89 -1.48
N ARG A 126 9.65 -20.75 -1.05
CA ARG A 126 9.60 -21.34 0.30
C ARG A 126 10.92 -21.95 0.75
N ASN A 127 11.65 -22.60 -0.16
CA ASN A 127 12.88 -23.31 0.12
C ASN A 127 14.14 -22.55 -0.33
N VAL A 128 14.03 -21.30 -0.73
CA VAL A 128 15.19 -20.48 -1.12
C VAL A 128 15.86 -19.93 0.14
N SER A 129 17.08 -20.41 0.44
CA SER A 129 17.81 -19.98 1.62
C SER A 129 18.02 -18.46 1.63
N GLY A 130 17.75 -17.80 2.74
CA GLY A 130 17.93 -16.36 2.91
C GLY A 130 16.84 -15.49 2.28
N ILE A 131 15.80 -16.10 1.69
CA ILE A 131 14.61 -15.38 1.24
C ILE A 131 13.46 -15.70 2.19
N THR A 132 12.80 -14.66 2.68
CA THR A 132 11.59 -14.77 3.50
C THR A 132 10.49 -13.85 2.96
N PHE A 133 9.26 -14.14 3.27
CA PHE A 133 8.08 -13.37 2.87
C PHE A 133 7.01 -13.45 3.96
N MET A 134 5.97 -12.66 3.83
CA MET A 134 4.86 -12.64 4.78
C MET A 134 3.81 -13.66 4.40
N ASP A 135 3.25 -14.33 5.41
CA ASP A 135 2.05 -15.15 5.28
C ASP A 135 0.80 -14.27 5.39
N ASP A 136 -0.35 -14.83 4.99
CA ASP A 136 -1.64 -14.16 5.17
C ASP A 136 -2.02 -14.12 6.65
N ILE A 137 -2.63 -13.02 7.05
CA ILE A 137 -3.15 -12.84 8.41
C ILE A 137 -4.50 -13.56 8.51
N SER A 138 -4.65 -14.42 9.49
CA SER A 138 -5.91 -15.12 9.72
C SER A 138 -7.08 -14.15 9.90
N GLY A 139 -8.21 -14.44 9.24
CA GLY A 139 -9.41 -13.60 9.29
C GLY A 139 -9.33 -12.34 8.39
N VAL A 140 -8.26 -12.18 7.61
CA VAL A 140 -8.11 -11.07 6.68
C VAL A 140 -8.24 -11.56 5.23
N LYS A 141 -9.17 -10.97 4.48
CA LYS A 141 -9.22 -11.08 3.02
C LYS A 141 -8.31 -9.99 2.45
N HIS A 142 -7.16 -10.40 1.92
CA HIS A 142 -6.13 -9.50 1.41
C HIS A 142 -6.40 -9.09 -0.05
N ASN A 143 -5.89 -7.95 -0.49
CA ASN A 143 -5.97 -7.49 -1.88
C ASN A 143 -4.69 -7.73 -2.69
N TYR A 144 -3.65 -8.28 -2.07
CA TYR A 144 -2.37 -8.64 -2.67
C TYR A 144 -1.75 -7.52 -3.52
N SER A 145 -1.76 -6.30 -3.00
CA SER A 145 -1.24 -5.11 -3.71
C SER A 145 0.23 -5.23 -4.05
N TYR A 146 1.02 -5.85 -3.19
CA TYR A 146 2.47 -6.07 -3.33
C TYR A 146 2.84 -7.48 -2.87
N PHE A 147 3.95 -7.99 -3.39
CA PHE A 147 4.60 -9.19 -2.87
C PHE A 147 6.01 -8.84 -2.39
N PRO A 148 6.18 -8.39 -1.14
CA PRO A 148 7.48 -8.13 -0.54
C PRO A 148 8.18 -9.44 -0.17
N ILE A 149 9.44 -9.55 -0.54
CA ILE A 149 10.38 -10.52 0.01
C ILE A 149 11.47 -9.78 0.79
N PHE A 150 12.07 -10.48 1.76
CA PHE A 150 13.19 -9.97 2.56
C PHE A 150 14.41 -10.83 2.27
N VAL A 151 15.51 -10.17 1.93
CA VAL A 151 16.79 -10.80 1.56
C VAL A 151 17.72 -10.74 2.76
N ASP A 152 18.05 -11.90 3.30
CA ASP A 152 19.11 -12.07 4.30
C ASP A 152 20.40 -12.34 3.53
N GLU A 153 21.28 -11.35 3.46
CA GLU A 153 22.51 -11.38 2.66
C GLU A 153 23.44 -12.52 3.04
N GLU A 154 23.60 -12.79 4.34
CA GLU A 154 24.52 -13.83 4.83
C GLU A 154 24.05 -15.22 4.38
N ARG A 155 22.74 -15.47 4.42
CA ARG A 155 22.15 -16.78 4.07
C ARG A 155 21.89 -16.92 2.58
N TYR A 156 21.52 -15.82 1.91
CA TYR A 156 21.25 -15.81 0.49
C TYR A 156 22.53 -15.67 -0.34
N GLY A 157 23.60 -15.04 0.23
CA GLY A 157 24.89 -14.81 -0.44
C GLY A 157 24.86 -13.70 -1.48
N MET A 158 23.90 -12.78 -1.35
CA MET A 158 23.76 -11.58 -2.16
C MET A 158 22.87 -10.60 -1.39
N SER A 159 23.23 -9.32 -1.38
CA SER A 159 22.42 -8.27 -0.76
C SER A 159 21.14 -8.00 -1.56
N ARG A 160 20.15 -7.37 -0.91
CA ARG A 160 18.94 -6.90 -1.57
C ARG A 160 19.25 -5.97 -2.76
N ASP A 161 20.25 -5.11 -2.63
CA ASP A 161 20.61 -4.17 -3.69
C ASP A 161 21.28 -4.86 -4.87
N GLU A 162 22.15 -5.83 -4.64
CA GLU A 162 22.71 -6.66 -5.71
C GLU A 162 21.62 -7.43 -6.46
N LEU A 163 20.66 -8.03 -5.72
CA LEU A 163 19.51 -8.69 -6.34
C LEU A 163 18.67 -7.70 -7.17
N TYR A 164 18.43 -6.49 -6.64
CA TYR A 164 17.70 -5.45 -7.36
C TYR A 164 18.38 -5.08 -8.69
N PHE A 165 19.71 -4.87 -8.68
CA PHE A 165 20.45 -4.53 -9.89
C PHE A 165 20.50 -5.70 -10.87
N LYS A 166 20.74 -6.93 -10.38
CA LYS A 166 20.64 -8.14 -11.20
C LYS A 166 19.30 -8.26 -11.90
N MET A 167 18.19 -8.11 -11.18
CA MET A 167 16.86 -8.12 -11.79
C MET A 167 16.72 -7.06 -12.87
N LYS A 168 17.20 -5.84 -12.62
CA LYS A 168 17.13 -4.73 -13.58
C LYS A 168 17.93 -5.00 -14.87
N GLU A 169 19.09 -5.63 -14.78
CA GLU A 169 19.89 -6.06 -15.95
C GLU A 169 19.11 -6.99 -16.89
N TYR A 170 18.20 -7.79 -16.33
CA TYR A 170 17.32 -8.69 -17.09
C TYR A 170 15.93 -8.10 -17.38
N ASN A 171 15.77 -6.77 -17.30
CA ASN A 171 14.52 -6.04 -17.50
C ASN A 171 13.37 -6.51 -16.57
N VAL A 172 13.69 -6.97 -15.37
CA VAL A 172 12.74 -7.28 -14.31
C VAL A 172 12.77 -6.14 -13.29
N LEU A 173 11.67 -5.41 -13.16
CA LEU A 173 11.59 -4.23 -12.32
C LEU A 173 10.98 -4.57 -10.96
N GLY A 174 11.81 -4.93 -10.00
CA GLY A 174 11.46 -4.95 -8.58
C GLY A 174 11.39 -3.54 -8.00
N ARG A 175 10.76 -3.40 -6.85
CA ARG A 175 10.68 -2.13 -6.13
C ARG A 175 11.15 -2.28 -4.70
N ARG A 176 12.06 -1.39 -4.24
CA ARG A 176 12.52 -1.35 -2.86
C ARG A 176 11.54 -0.55 -2.00
N TYR A 177 10.38 -1.10 -1.71
CA TYR A 177 9.30 -0.45 -0.98
C TYR A 177 9.26 -0.87 0.50
N PHE A 178 9.48 0.06 1.47
CA PHE A 178 9.80 1.45 1.16
C PHE A 178 11.23 1.74 1.58
N TYR A 179 12.02 2.15 0.64
CA TYR A 179 13.41 2.54 0.82
C TYR A 179 13.69 3.77 -0.04
N PRO A 180 14.45 4.77 0.45
CA PRO A 180 14.97 4.86 1.82
C PRO A 180 13.87 5.17 2.86
N LEU A 181 14.13 4.93 4.14
CA LEU A 181 13.21 5.32 5.22
C LEU A 181 13.02 6.84 5.25
N ILE A 182 11.80 7.29 5.55
CA ILE A 182 11.48 8.72 5.73
C ILE A 182 12.38 9.37 6.78
N SER A 183 12.71 8.64 7.85
CA SER A 183 13.64 9.09 8.89
C SER A 183 15.04 9.44 8.39
N THR A 184 15.45 8.95 7.20
CA THR A 184 16.75 9.24 6.60
C THR A 184 16.73 10.43 5.64
N PHE A 185 15.55 10.98 5.33
CA PHE A 185 15.43 12.14 4.45
C PHE A 185 16.08 13.37 5.10
N SER A 186 16.69 14.22 4.29
CA SER A 186 17.36 15.43 4.75
C SER A 186 16.47 16.33 5.64
N THR A 187 15.17 16.31 5.40
CA THR A 187 14.16 17.06 6.17
C THR A 187 13.96 16.53 7.60
N TYR A 188 14.19 15.23 7.85
CA TYR A 188 13.81 14.57 9.11
C TYR A 188 14.98 13.93 9.85
N ARG A 189 16.10 13.61 9.20
CA ARG A 189 17.22 12.84 9.78
C ARG A 189 17.87 13.46 11.03
N GLU A 190 17.71 14.78 11.22
CA GLU A 190 18.25 15.50 12.39
C GLU A 190 17.33 15.38 13.64
N LEU A 191 16.12 14.86 13.49
CA LEU A 191 15.21 14.65 14.61
C LEU A 191 15.71 13.51 15.50
N LYS A 192 15.60 13.68 16.82
CA LYS A 192 15.97 12.64 17.79
C LYS A 192 15.22 11.32 17.51
N SER A 193 13.94 11.39 17.16
CA SER A 193 13.10 10.24 16.82
C SER A 193 13.52 9.51 15.54
N ALA A 194 14.25 10.18 14.63
CA ALA A 194 14.70 9.63 13.35
C ALA A 194 15.99 8.80 13.46
N ARG A 195 16.65 8.79 14.61
CA ARG A 195 17.92 8.08 14.81
C ARG A 195 17.74 6.57 14.63
N LYS A 196 18.71 5.90 14.02
CA LYS A 196 18.69 4.44 13.74
C LYS A 196 18.46 3.61 15.00
N GLU A 197 19.03 4.03 16.12
CA GLU A 197 18.90 3.35 17.42
C GLU A 197 17.44 3.28 17.91
N ASN A 198 16.61 4.25 17.51
CA ASN A 198 15.19 4.27 17.82
C ASN A 198 14.33 3.46 16.82
N LEU A 199 14.91 3.07 15.69
CA LEU A 199 14.21 2.43 14.56
C LEU A 199 14.92 1.16 14.07
N PRO A 200 15.38 0.25 14.96
CA PRO A 200 16.21 -0.89 14.55
C PRO A 200 15.48 -1.85 13.61
N VAL A 201 14.20 -2.12 13.88
CA VAL A 201 13.40 -3.02 13.04
C VAL A 201 13.13 -2.41 11.67
N ALA A 202 12.68 -1.15 11.62
CA ALA A 202 12.38 -0.48 10.36
C ALA A 202 13.65 -0.35 9.48
N THR A 203 14.80 -0.04 10.10
CA THR A 203 16.08 0.05 9.40
C THR A 203 16.45 -1.29 8.77
N LYS A 204 16.42 -2.37 9.55
CA LYS A 204 16.71 -3.72 9.06
C LYS A 204 15.78 -4.13 7.92
N MET A 205 14.46 -3.94 8.10
CA MET A 205 13.48 -4.30 7.08
C MET A 205 13.66 -3.50 5.80
N ALA A 206 13.93 -2.20 5.90
CA ALA A 206 14.15 -1.34 4.72
C ALA A 206 15.42 -1.74 3.94
N GLU A 207 16.45 -2.27 4.60
CA GLU A 207 17.68 -2.75 3.95
C GLU A 207 17.45 -4.11 3.24
N GLN A 208 16.49 -4.91 3.67
CA GLN A 208 16.22 -6.26 3.17
C GLN A 208 15.09 -6.35 2.16
N VAL A 209 14.11 -5.42 2.19
CA VAL A 209 12.87 -5.53 1.42
C VAL A 209 13.05 -5.25 -0.07
N ILE A 210 12.48 -6.12 -0.90
CA ILE A 210 12.20 -5.87 -2.32
C ILE A 210 10.85 -6.47 -2.67
N CYS A 211 9.98 -5.66 -3.30
CA CYS A 211 8.71 -6.14 -3.85
C CYS A 211 8.94 -6.69 -5.25
N LEU A 212 8.53 -7.92 -5.48
CA LEU A 212 8.55 -8.55 -6.79
C LEU A 212 7.44 -7.98 -7.68
N PRO A 213 7.55 -8.10 -9.02
CA PRO A 213 6.49 -7.74 -9.94
C PRO A 213 5.16 -8.37 -9.54
N MET A 214 4.12 -7.55 -9.39
CA MET A 214 2.80 -7.99 -8.96
C MET A 214 1.72 -7.19 -9.67
N HIS A 215 1.01 -7.83 -10.60
CA HIS A 215 -0.16 -7.26 -11.29
C HIS A 215 -1.07 -8.39 -11.80
N HIS A 216 -2.32 -8.06 -12.09
CA HIS A 216 -3.34 -9.04 -12.50
C HIS A 216 -3.08 -9.72 -13.85
N ALA A 217 -2.23 -9.15 -14.68
CA ALA A 217 -1.85 -9.70 -15.99
C ALA A 217 -0.43 -10.32 -15.99
N LEU A 218 0.09 -10.70 -14.81
CA LEU A 218 1.38 -11.38 -14.71
C LEU A 218 1.24 -12.80 -15.24
N SER A 219 1.91 -13.10 -16.37
CA SER A 219 1.90 -14.43 -16.97
C SER A 219 2.79 -15.41 -16.19
N GLU A 220 2.55 -16.70 -16.38
CA GLU A 220 3.42 -17.76 -15.84
C GLU A 220 4.86 -17.63 -16.34
N ASP A 221 5.05 -17.32 -17.62
CA ASP A 221 6.37 -17.09 -18.20
C ASP A 221 7.10 -15.89 -17.57
N ASP A 222 6.39 -14.78 -17.35
CA ASP A 222 6.98 -13.62 -16.69
C ASP A 222 7.33 -13.92 -15.23
N MET A 223 6.48 -14.66 -14.54
CA MET A 223 6.75 -15.11 -13.18
C MET A 223 7.98 -16.02 -13.13
N GLU A 224 8.10 -16.98 -14.04
CA GLU A 224 9.24 -17.88 -14.10
C GLU A 224 10.54 -17.11 -14.42
N ARG A 225 10.48 -16.07 -15.28
CA ARG A 225 11.64 -15.19 -15.51
C ARG A 225 12.08 -14.49 -14.23
N VAL A 226 11.15 -14.00 -13.41
CA VAL A 226 11.45 -13.41 -12.09
C VAL A 226 12.10 -14.45 -11.17
N LEU A 227 11.49 -15.64 -11.08
CA LEU A 227 11.92 -16.70 -10.19
C LEU A 227 13.32 -17.26 -10.53
N ARG A 228 13.67 -17.37 -11.80
CA ARG A 228 15.03 -17.78 -12.24
C ARG A 228 16.14 -16.83 -11.78
N LEU A 229 15.83 -15.57 -11.57
CA LEU A 229 16.82 -14.60 -11.06
C LEU A 229 17.04 -14.71 -9.56
N ILE A 230 16.06 -15.27 -8.83
CA ILE A 230 16.07 -15.41 -7.37
C ILE A 230 16.52 -16.80 -6.94
N ARG A 231 16.04 -17.84 -7.63
CA ARG A 231 16.51 -19.22 -7.41
C ARG A 231 17.96 -19.33 -7.92
N LYS A 232 18.82 -19.94 -7.15
CA LYS A 232 20.22 -20.23 -7.54
C LYS A 232 20.31 -21.60 -8.16
#